data_c02f4b5cfc3b6f1d406a7612adec807a
#
_entry.id   c02f4b5cfc3b6f1d406a7612adec807a
#
_cell.length_a   1.000
_cell.length_b   1.000
_cell.length_c   1.000
_cell.angle_alpha   90.00
_cell.angle_beta   90.00
_cell.angle_gamma   90.00
#
_symmetry.space_group_name_H-M   'P 1'
#
loop_
_entity.id
_entity.type
_entity.pdbx_description
1 polymer ?
#
loop_
_entity_poly.entity_id
_entity_poly.type
_entity_poly.pdbx_seq_one_letter_code
_entity_poly.pdbx_strand_id
1 'polypeptide(L)'
;VSGPLARLSDAQRLDWLRLIRTESVGPQTFRALINRYGGAGAALKALPSLAAQKGRAITVADENACAREIEALHQIGAKLVALGEPDYPAHLRAIHGPPPLIAIKGDATVLQRPMIAVIGSRNASASGLAFTERIVRDLASAGLVIVSGLARGVDARAHQASIGAGTIAVVAGGLDKLYPPEHLQLAKDITEHGLLLSEMPLGWEPRGRDFPRRNRLVAGLSLATLVIEASRGSGSLITAKFAAEQGREIFAVPGSPLDPRAEGTNDLLRQGATLCTRAQDILDILLPMIEKGPTHRGDLFSEGPQSLPSEPLWDELDLVYEGVTPRTEPHLSLDEPEHILQPMQERGDPQQLRARIERLLGPSPIGMDELARVSEIAMADLRPVIFELELEGRIERHGAGMVSLKPRR
;
A
#
# COMPACT_ATOMS: atom_id res chain seq x y z
N VAL A 1 -19.70 -28.09 -1.61
CA VAL A 1 -18.69 -29.00 -2.19
C VAL A 1 -17.62 -28.14 -2.84
N SER A 2 -16.57 -27.83 -2.09
CA SER A 2 -15.41 -27.11 -2.60
C SER A 2 -14.57 -28.07 -3.44
N GLY A 3 -14.76 -28.03 -4.76
CA GLY A 3 -13.83 -28.65 -5.70
C GLY A 3 -12.43 -28.01 -5.58
N PRO A 4 -11.37 -28.70 -6.03
CA PRO A 4 -10.03 -28.13 -6.03
C PRO A 4 -10.04 -26.82 -6.81
N LEU A 5 -9.42 -25.77 -6.24
CA LEU A 5 -9.24 -24.48 -6.91
C LEU A 5 -8.49 -24.73 -8.23
N ALA A 6 -9.19 -24.57 -9.35
CA ALA A 6 -8.63 -24.84 -10.67
C ALA A 6 -7.90 -23.59 -11.19
N ARG A 7 -6.75 -23.81 -11.84
CA ARG A 7 -6.07 -22.73 -12.57
C ARG A 7 -6.81 -22.45 -13.89
N LEU A 8 -6.90 -21.18 -14.26
CA LEU A 8 -7.41 -20.80 -15.56
C LEU A 8 -6.47 -21.30 -16.67
N SER A 9 -7.03 -21.76 -17.78
CA SER A 9 -6.27 -21.94 -19.03
C SER A 9 -5.82 -20.59 -19.57
N ASP A 10 -4.84 -20.58 -20.48
CA ASP A 10 -4.34 -19.34 -21.09
C ASP A 10 -5.46 -18.60 -21.83
N ALA A 11 -6.34 -19.32 -22.54
CA ALA A 11 -7.50 -18.74 -23.21
C ALA A 11 -8.49 -18.11 -22.21
N GLN A 12 -8.77 -18.77 -21.08
CA GLN A 12 -9.62 -18.20 -20.05
C GLN A 12 -8.98 -16.98 -19.40
N ARG A 13 -7.66 -17.00 -19.17
CA ARG A 13 -6.92 -15.87 -18.60
C ARG A 13 -6.95 -14.66 -19.53
N LEU A 14 -6.82 -14.90 -20.82
CA LEU A 14 -6.96 -13.86 -21.84
C LEU A 14 -8.38 -13.27 -21.84
N ASP A 15 -9.41 -14.09 -21.82
CA ASP A 15 -10.80 -13.62 -21.74
C ASP A 15 -11.06 -12.82 -20.44
N TRP A 16 -10.51 -13.25 -19.30
CA TRP A 16 -10.61 -12.53 -18.04
C TRP A 16 -9.93 -11.17 -18.14
N LEU A 17 -8.74 -11.11 -18.73
CA LEU A 17 -8.01 -9.86 -18.91
C LEU A 17 -8.79 -8.92 -19.84
N ARG A 18 -9.30 -9.41 -20.96
CA ARG A 18 -10.14 -8.62 -21.87
C ARG A 18 -11.37 -8.05 -21.17
N LEU A 19 -12.04 -8.87 -20.36
CA LEU A 19 -13.24 -8.44 -19.65
C LEU A 19 -12.93 -7.33 -18.64
N ILE A 20 -11.89 -7.47 -17.80
CA ILE A 20 -11.53 -6.44 -16.81
C ILE A 20 -10.86 -5.20 -17.44
N ARG A 21 -10.28 -5.29 -18.62
CA ARG A 21 -9.73 -4.16 -19.38
C ARG A 21 -10.78 -3.45 -20.24
N THR A 22 -11.97 -4.01 -20.37
CA THR A 22 -13.08 -3.38 -21.07
C THR A 22 -13.56 -2.16 -20.30
N GLU A 23 -13.82 -1.08 -21.01
CA GLU A 23 -14.30 0.17 -20.42
C GLU A 23 -15.56 -0.04 -19.58
N SER A 24 -15.64 0.64 -18.45
CA SER A 24 -16.76 0.55 -17.49
C SER A 24 -16.96 -0.83 -16.82
N VAL A 25 -15.99 -1.76 -16.94
CA VAL A 25 -16.02 -3.04 -16.24
C VAL A 25 -15.05 -3.01 -15.05
N GLY A 26 -15.58 -2.73 -13.87
CA GLY A 26 -14.86 -2.86 -12.60
C GLY A 26 -15.00 -4.26 -12.00
N PRO A 27 -14.34 -4.54 -10.84
CA PRO A 27 -14.37 -5.85 -10.19
C PRO A 27 -15.78 -6.39 -9.89
N GLN A 28 -16.71 -5.54 -9.46
CA GLN A 28 -18.09 -5.96 -9.16
C GLN A 28 -18.87 -6.26 -10.44
N THR A 29 -18.78 -5.39 -11.47
CA THR A 29 -19.37 -5.63 -12.77
C THR A 29 -18.82 -6.91 -13.41
N PHE A 30 -17.50 -7.11 -13.29
CA PHE A 30 -16.87 -8.35 -13.75
C PHE A 30 -17.51 -9.56 -13.09
N ARG A 31 -17.63 -9.57 -11.75
CA ARG A 31 -18.24 -10.68 -10.98
C ARG A 31 -19.69 -10.91 -11.38
N ALA A 32 -20.49 -9.84 -11.52
CA ALA A 32 -21.88 -9.94 -11.94
C ALA A 32 -22.00 -10.53 -13.35
N LEU A 33 -21.12 -10.16 -14.27
CA LEU A 33 -21.10 -10.71 -15.63
C LEU A 33 -20.70 -12.18 -15.64
N ILE A 34 -19.66 -12.58 -14.90
CA ILE A 34 -19.26 -14.00 -14.77
C ILE A 34 -20.41 -14.83 -14.22
N ASN A 35 -21.06 -14.38 -13.14
CA ASN A 35 -22.18 -15.11 -12.51
C ASN A 35 -23.37 -15.22 -13.46
N ARG A 36 -23.65 -14.19 -14.24
CA ARG A 36 -24.80 -14.19 -15.17
C ARG A 36 -24.59 -15.05 -16.41
N TYR A 37 -23.37 -15.07 -16.96
CA TYR A 37 -23.09 -15.72 -18.24
C TYR A 37 -22.27 -17.00 -18.11
N GLY A 38 -21.84 -17.38 -16.88
CA GLY A 38 -21.09 -18.59 -16.62
C GLY A 38 -19.60 -18.54 -17.01
N GLY A 39 -19.12 -17.40 -17.56
CA GLY A 39 -17.71 -17.22 -17.92
C GLY A 39 -17.42 -15.96 -18.68
N ALA A 40 -16.14 -15.57 -18.72
CA ALA A 40 -15.71 -14.30 -19.35
C ALA A 40 -15.91 -14.29 -20.87
N GLY A 41 -15.64 -15.38 -21.57
CA GLY A 41 -15.87 -15.46 -23.02
C GLY A 41 -17.33 -15.28 -23.43
N ALA A 42 -18.27 -15.84 -22.65
CA ALA A 42 -19.69 -15.63 -22.85
C ALA A 42 -20.12 -14.19 -22.50
N ALA A 43 -19.58 -13.64 -21.42
CA ALA A 43 -19.82 -12.26 -21.01
C ALA A 43 -19.33 -11.26 -22.07
N LEU A 44 -18.14 -11.44 -22.61
CA LEU A 44 -17.58 -10.60 -23.69
C LEU A 44 -18.46 -10.56 -24.94
N LYS A 45 -19.03 -11.72 -25.32
CA LYS A 45 -19.97 -11.82 -26.46
C LYS A 45 -21.29 -11.11 -26.19
N ALA A 46 -21.77 -11.12 -24.94
CA ALA A 46 -23.04 -10.52 -24.56
C ALA A 46 -22.94 -8.99 -24.33
N LEU A 47 -21.77 -8.46 -23.95
CA LEU A 47 -21.56 -7.10 -23.54
C LEU A 47 -22.03 -6.03 -24.58
N PRO A 48 -21.75 -6.14 -25.89
CA PRO A 48 -22.21 -5.15 -26.86
C PRO A 48 -23.73 -5.05 -26.91
N SER A 49 -24.44 -6.19 -26.87
CA SER A 49 -25.91 -6.25 -26.89
C SER A 49 -26.51 -5.67 -25.62
N LEU A 50 -25.89 -5.92 -24.45
CA LEU A 50 -26.31 -5.36 -23.16
C LEU A 50 -26.16 -3.83 -23.14
N ALA A 51 -25.06 -3.32 -23.66
CA ALA A 51 -24.80 -1.88 -23.72
C ALA A 51 -25.79 -1.20 -24.67
N ALA A 52 -26.06 -1.80 -25.85
CA ALA A 52 -27.01 -1.29 -26.81
C ALA A 52 -28.45 -1.22 -26.23
N GLN A 53 -28.88 -2.20 -25.44
CA GLN A 53 -30.17 -2.19 -24.76
C GLN A 53 -30.30 -1.02 -23.75
N LYS A 54 -29.18 -0.55 -23.21
CA LYS A 54 -29.12 0.62 -22.29
C LYS A 54 -28.79 1.95 -23.01
N GLY A 55 -28.80 1.94 -24.34
CA GLY A 55 -28.49 3.16 -25.14
C GLY A 55 -27.02 3.57 -25.07
N ARG A 56 -26.11 2.67 -24.67
CA ARG A 56 -24.66 2.95 -24.57
C ARG A 56 -23.88 2.13 -25.59
N ALA A 57 -22.81 2.72 -26.13
CA ALA A 57 -21.79 1.97 -26.87
C ALA A 57 -20.69 1.55 -25.90
N ILE A 58 -20.30 0.28 -25.95
CA ILE A 58 -19.16 -0.23 -25.16
C ILE A 58 -18.11 -0.76 -26.12
N THR A 59 -16.87 -0.39 -25.92
CA THR A 59 -15.73 -0.91 -26.65
C THR A 59 -15.10 -2.04 -25.85
N VAL A 60 -15.25 -3.27 -26.34
CA VAL A 60 -14.60 -4.44 -25.72
C VAL A 60 -13.09 -4.34 -25.96
N ALA A 61 -12.29 -4.67 -24.93
CA ALA A 61 -10.85 -4.64 -25.02
C ALA A 61 -10.32 -5.55 -26.14
N ASP A 62 -9.37 -5.02 -26.92
CA ASP A 62 -8.77 -5.72 -28.05
C ASP A 62 -8.00 -6.96 -27.60
N GLU A 63 -8.23 -8.07 -28.28
CA GLU A 63 -7.63 -9.36 -27.93
C GLU A 63 -6.11 -9.36 -28.09
N ASN A 64 -5.62 -8.78 -29.19
CA ASN A 64 -4.19 -8.73 -29.45
C ASN A 64 -3.47 -7.79 -28.46
N ALA A 65 -4.13 -6.70 -28.02
CA ALA A 65 -3.57 -5.82 -27.01
C ALA A 65 -3.43 -6.54 -25.67
N CYS A 66 -4.45 -7.30 -25.25
CA CYS A 66 -4.41 -8.08 -24.01
C CYS A 66 -3.40 -9.26 -24.10
N ALA A 67 -3.29 -9.92 -25.25
CA ALA A 67 -2.28 -10.95 -25.46
C ALA A 67 -0.86 -10.37 -25.36
N ARG A 68 -0.62 -9.18 -25.94
CA ARG A 68 0.67 -8.47 -25.79
C ARG A 68 0.94 -8.05 -24.34
N GLU A 69 -0.08 -7.68 -23.57
CA GLU A 69 0.09 -7.37 -22.13
C GLU A 69 0.54 -8.61 -21.36
N ILE A 70 -0.05 -9.79 -21.60
CA ILE A 70 0.36 -11.06 -20.96
C ILE A 70 1.79 -11.39 -21.31
N GLU A 71 2.17 -11.31 -22.59
CA GLU A 71 3.52 -11.60 -23.04
C GLU A 71 4.54 -10.63 -22.43
N ALA A 72 4.23 -9.33 -22.40
CA ALA A 72 5.09 -8.32 -21.79
C ALA A 72 5.27 -8.54 -20.28
N LEU A 73 4.24 -9.01 -19.57
CA LEU A 73 4.35 -9.41 -18.16
C LEU A 73 5.35 -10.57 -18.00
N HIS A 74 5.25 -11.60 -18.87
CA HIS A 74 6.19 -12.74 -18.84
C HIS A 74 7.62 -12.29 -19.12
N GLN A 75 7.84 -11.36 -20.06
CA GLN A 75 9.17 -10.84 -20.40
C GLN A 75 9.86 -10.14 -19.24
N ILE A 76 9.10 -9.48 -18.35
CA ILE A 76 9.65 -8.86 -17.14
C ILE A 76 9.69 -9.80 -15.94
N GLY A 77 9.39 -11.10 -16.11
CA GLY A 77 9.34 -12.09 -15.05
C GLY A 77 8.13 -11.96 -14.12
N ALA A 78 7.06 -11.35 -14.58
CA ALA A 78 5.79 -11.22 -13.86
C ALA A 78 4.75 -12.22 -14.40
N LYS A 79 3.72 -12.51 -13.59
CA LYS A 79 2.57 -13.33 -14.01
C LYS A 79 1.26 -12.74 -13.52
N LEU A 80 0.16 -13.09 -14.20
CA LEU A 80 -1.19 -12.84 -13.72
C LEU A 80 -1.67 -14.00 -12.85
N VAL A 81 -2.32 -13.66 -11.72
CA VAL A 81 -3.00 -14.62 -10.85
C VAL A 81 -4.47 -14.24 -10.79
N ALA A 82 -5.35 -15.19 -11.09
CA ALA A 82 -6.79 -14.97 -11.14
C ALA A 82 -7.46 -15.24 -9.79
N LEU A 83 -8.51 -14.50 -9.51
CA LEU A 83 -9.40 -14.75 -8.38
C LEU A 83 -9.95 -16.20 -8.47
N GLY A 84 -9.76 -16.99 -7.42
CA GLY A 84 -10.12 -18.40 -7.39
C GLY A 84 -8.98 -19.36 -7.68
N GLU A 85 -7.82 -18.89 -8.15
CA GLU A 85 -6.63 -19.74 -8.26
C GLU A 85 -5.99 -20.00 -6.89
N PRO A 86 -5.25 -21.12 -6.71
CA PRO A 86 -4.59 -21.44 -5.44
C PRO A 86 -3.60 -20.36 -4.97
N ASP A 87 -2.92 -19.72 -5.92
CA ASP A 87 -1.92 -18.69 -5.65
C ASP A 87 -2.55 -17.32 -5.29
N TYR A 88 -3.87 -17.17 -5.41
CA TYR A 88 -4.55 -15.91 -5.07
C TYR A 88 -4.71 -15.77 -3.55
N PRO A 89 -4.28 -14.63 -2.95
CA PRO A 89 -4.30 -14.47 -1.49
C PRO A 89 -5.70 -14.62 -0.89
N ALA A 90 -5.84 -15.49 0.12
CA ALA A 90 -7.14 -15.79 0.73
C ALA A 90 -7.80 -14.55 1.34
N HIS A 91 -7.02 -13.71 2.02
CA HIS A 91 -7.54 -12.48 2.63
C HIS A 91 -7.99 -11.45 1.58
N LEU A 92 -7.27 -11.32 0.47
CA LEU A 92 -7.64 -10.43 -0.63
C LEU A 92 -8.90 -10.94 -1.35
N ARG A 93 -9.12 -12.26 -1.40
CA ARG A 93 -10.34 -12.86 -1.94
C ARG A 93 -11.60 -12.46 -1.18
N ALA A 94 -11.46 -12.24 0.13
CA ALA A 94 -12.57 -11.97 1.04
C ALA A 94 -13.02 -10.49 1.09
N ILE A 95 -12.30 -9.55 0.44
CA ILE A 95 -12.70 -8.13 0.46
C ILE A 95 -13.90 -7.88 -0.46
N HIS A 96 -14.58 -6.76 -0.21
CA HIS A 96 -15.60 -6.29 -1.15
C HIS A 96 -14.94 -5.85 -2.47
N GLY A 97 -15.38 -6.42 -3.62
CA GLY A 97 -14.81 -6.15 -4.92
C GLY A 97 -13.33 -6.56 -5.09
N PRO A 98 -12.97 -7.84 -4.82
CA PRO A 98 -11.60 -8.31 -5.02
C PRO A 98 -11.20 -8.17 -6.50
N PRO A 99 -9.94 -7.78 -6.81
CA PRO A 99 -9.50 -7.69 -8.19
C PRO A 99 -9.60 -9.06 -8.88
N PRO A 100 -10.25 -9.17 -10.05
CA PRO A 100 -10.35 -10.44 -10.77
C PRO A 100 -9.00 -11.02 -11.17
N LEU A 101 -8.05 -10.14 -11.47
CA LEU A 101 -6.66 -10.46 -11.81
C LEU A 101 -5.73 -9.55 -11.03
N ILE A 102 -4.65 -10.11 -10.53
CA ILE A 102 -3.50 -9.37 -9.98
C ILE A 102 -2.24 -9.75 -10.75
N ALA A 103 -1.44 -8.75 -11.09
CA ALA A 103 -0.10 -8.98 -11.63
C ALA A 103 0.89 -9.07 -10.47
N ILE A 104 1.73 -10.09 -10.46
CA ILE A 104 2.75 -10.29 -9.42
C ILE A 104 4.12 -10.52 -10.03
N LYS A 105 5.18 -10.02 -9.35
CA LYS A 105 6.58 -10.23 -9.72
C LYS A 105 7.42 -10.47 -8.47
N GLY A 106 8.21 -11.55 -8.46
CA GLY A 106 9.02 -11.99 -7.33
C GLY A 106 8.57 -13.34 -6.76
N ASP A 107 8.85 -13.58 -5.48
CA ASP A 107 8.52 -14.83 -4.80
C ASP A 107 7.05 -14.91 -4.39
N ALA A 108 6.27 -15.70 -5.12
CA ALA A 108 4.86 -15.90 -4.83
C ALA A 108 4.59 -16.70 -3.53
N THR A 109 5.58 -17.36 -2.94
CA THR A 109 5.39 -18.15 -1.71
C THR A 109 5.05 -17.27 -0.52
N VAL A 110 5.47 -16.00 -0.54
CA VAL A 110 5.12 -15.02 0.51
C VAL A 110 3.63 -14.76 0.61
N LEU A 111 2.85 -15.00 -0.46
CA LEU A 111 1.39 -14.83 -0.47
C LEU A 111 0.65 -15.88 0.38
N GLN A 112 1.31 -16.97 0.74
CA GLN A 112 0.73 -18.06 1.56
C GLN A 112 0.98 -17.88 3.05
N ARG A 113 1.79 -16.89 3.42
CA ARG A 113 2.17 -16.61 4.82
C ARG A 113 1.23 -15.57 5.44
N PRO A 114 1.08 -15.53 6.78
CA PRO A 114 0.31 -14.48 7.43
C PRO A 114 0.95 -13.10 7.19
N MET A 115 0.10 -12.10 6.92
CA MET A 115 0.52 -10.77 6.49
C MET A 115 0.00 -9.68 7.41
N ILE A 116 0.80 -8.63 7.60
CA ILE A 116 0.41 -7.39 8.27
C ILE A 116 0.76 -6.18 7.41
N ALA A 117 -0.19 -5.25 7.26
CA ALA A 117 0.08 -3.96 6.64
C ALA A 117 0.81 -3.04 7.62
N VAL A 118 1.89 -2.41 7.17
CA VAL A 118 2.61 -1.36 7.92
C VAL A 118 2.63 -0.10 7.07
N ILE A 119 1.99 0.94 7.57
CA ILE A 119 1.75 2.19 6.85
C ILE A 119 2.00 3.40 7.73
N GLY A 120 2.20 4.56 7.11
CA GLY A 120 2.36 5.79 7.88
C GLY A 120 2.71 7.00 7.05
N SER A 121 3.28 7.99 7.72
CA SER A 121 3.68 9.26 7.14
C SER A 121 4.76 9.09 6.06
N ARG A 122 4.60 9.80 4.94
CA ARG A 122 5.66 9.95 3.92
C ARG A 122 6.82 10.81 4.43
N ASN A 123 6.52 11.71 5.38
CA ASN A 123 7.49 12.58 6.06
C ASN A 123 7.60 12.17 7.53
N ALA A 124 7.91 10.89 7.76
CA ALA A 124 8.03 10.35 9.11
C ALA A 124 9.20 10.99 9.87
N SER A 125 9.02 11.10 11.18
CA SER A 125 10.08 11.54 12.08
C SER A 125 11.20 10.50 12.18
N ALA A 126 12.37 10.90 12.61
CA ALA A 126 13.46 9.97 12.86
C ALA A 126 13.07 8.91 13.91
N SER A 127 12.34 9.30 14.95
CA SER A 127 11.80 8.37 15.97
C SER A 127 10.76 7.42 15.38
N GLY A 128 9.88 7.91 14.47
CA GLY A 128 8.91 7.08 13.76
C GLY A 128 9.58 6.06 12.84
N LEU A 129 10.63 6.46 12.11
CA LEU A 129 11.40 5.56 11.24
C LEU A 129 12.17 4.51 12.05
N ALA A 130 12.80 4.92 13.16
CA ALA A 130 13.50 4.01 14.07
C ALA A 130 12.55 3.00 14.71
N PHE A 131 11.37 3.45 15.14
CA PHE A 131 10.33 2.57 15.64
C PHE A 131 9.84 1.60 14.57
N THR A 132 9.61 2.10 13.33
CA THR A 132 9.22 1.26 12.18
C THR A 132 10.20 0.12 11.98
N GLU A 133 11.49 0.42 11.94
CA GLU A 133 12.53 -0.57 11.71
C GLU A 133 12.55 -1.64 12.79
N ARG A 134 12.47 -1.23 14.07
CA ARG A 134 12.47 -2.15 15.20
C ARG A 134 11.25 -3.07 15.16
N ILE A 135 10.04 -2.50 15.11
CA ILE A 135 8.81 -3.29 15.19
C ILE A 135 8.64 -4.22 14.00
N VAL A 136 9.03 -3.78 12.80
CA VAL A 136 8.98 -4.58 11.59
C VAL A 136 9.94 -5.77 11.65
N ARG A 137 11.16 -5.60 12.17
CA ARG A 137 12.09 -6.72 12.38
C ARG A 137 11.53 -7.74 13.35
N ASP A 138 10.91 -7.29 14.45
CA ASP A 138 10.31 -8.19 15.44
C ASP A 138 9.15 -8.97 14.84
N LEU A 139 8.24 -8.31 14.09
CA LEU A 139 7.11 -8.95 13.41
C LEU A 139 7.57 -9.93 12.31
N ALA A 140 8.57 -9.55 11.53
CA ALA A 140 9.15 -10.38 10.49
C ALA A 140 9.85 -11.63 11.09
N SER A 141 10.55 -11.46 12.22
CA SER A 141 11.17 -12.56 12.99
C SER A 141 10.12 -13.51 13.57
N ALA A 142 8.91 -13.03 13.86
CA ALA A 142 7.77 -13.85 14.25
C ALA A 142 7.07 -14.54 13.08
N GLY A 143 7.57 -14.41 11.85
CA GLY A 143 7.06 -15.09 10.66
C GLY A 143 6.02 -14.33 9.86
N LEU A 144 5.68 -13.09 10.22
CA LEU A 144 4.74 -12.26 9.47
C LEU A 144 5.40 -11.63 8.24
N VAL A 145 4.69 -11.63 7.12
CA VAL A 145 5.07 -10.90 5.91
C VAL A 145 4.56 -9.46 6.02
N ILE A 146 5.43 -8.51 5.73
CA ILE A 146 5.08 -7.09 5.77
C ILE A 146 4.51 -6.65 4.43
N VAL A 147 3.33 -6.05 4.44
CA VAL A 147 2.67 -5.47 3.27
C VAL A 147 2.70 -3.96 3.37
N SER A 148 3.15 -3.27 2.34
CA SER A 148 3.11 -1.81 2.30
C SER A 148 3.00 -1.26 0.87
N GLY A 149 3.00 0.06 0.73
CA GLY A 149 2.68 0.73 -0.51
C GLY A 149 3.88 1.29 -1.27
N LEU A 150 5.11 0.99 -0.90
CA LEU A 150 6.32 1.51 -1.53
C LEU A 150 6.43 3.05 -1.51
N ALA A 151 5.65 3.76 -0.69
CA ALA A 151 5.75 5.20 -0.53
C ALA A 151 7.01 5.59 0.28
N ARG A 152 7.35 6.88 0.26
CA ARG A 152 8.41 7.43 1.13
C ARG A 152 8.10 7.20 2.60
N GLY A 153 9.09 7.36 3.46
CA GLY A 153 8.94 7.34 4.91
C GLY A 153 8.68 5.95 5.47
N VAL A 154 7.57 5.76 6.18
CA VAL A 154 7.25 4.51 6.88
C VAL A 154 7.22 3.31 5.93
N ASP A 155 6.57 3.42 4.77
CA ASP A 155 6.46 2.31 3.82
C ASP A 155 7.83 1.79 3.37
N ALA A 156 8.70 2.70 2.92
CA ALA A 156 10.05 2.34 2.47
C ALA A 156 10.87 1.72 3.61
N ARG A 157 10.80 2.30 4.81
CA ARG A 157 11.51 1.76 5.99
C ARG A 157 11.00 0.38 6.38
N ALA A 158 9.69 0.16 6.29
CA ALA A 158 9.08 -1.15 6.56
C ALA A 158 9.58 -2.20 5.57
N HIS A 159 9.62 -1.89 4.27
CA HIS A 159 10.18 -2.80 3.26
C HIS A 159 11.65 -3.10 3.52
N GLN A 160 12.50 -2.07 3.72
CA GLN A 160 13.93 -2.23 4.01
C GLN A 160 14.18 -3.14 5.22
N ALA A 161 13.40 -2.99 6.28
CA ALA A 161 13.55 -3.75 7.50
C ALA A 161 13.10 -5.22 7.39
N SER A 162 12.29 -5.57 6.37
CA SER A 162 11.69 -6.90 6.20
C SER A 162 12.14 -7.65 4.94
N ILE A 163 13.02 -7.11 4.11
CA ILE A 163 13.48 -7.76 2.86
C ILE A 163 13.92 -9.20 3.11
N GLY A 164 14.79 -9.46 4.07
CA GLY A 164 15.33 -10.79 4.34
C GLY A 164 14.29 -11.82 4.82
N ALA A 165 13.16 -11.38 5.35
CA ALA A 165 12.07 -12.24 5.82
C ALA A 165 10.92 -12.36 4.81
N GLY A 166 10.93 -11.55 3.77
CA GLY A 166 9.89 -11.43 2.76
C GLY A 166 8.96 -10.24 3.02
N THR A 167 8.70 -9.48 1.96
CA THR A 167 7.80 -8.31 1.99
C THR A 167 7.01 -8.18 0.69
N ILE A 168 5.83 -7.56 0.75
CA ILE A 168 4.97 -7.35 -0.42
C ILE A 168 4.77 -5.86 -0.62
N ALA A 169 5.26 -5.34 -1.74
CA ALA A 169 4.98 -3.97 -2.15
C ALA A 169 3.79 -3.97 -3.13
N VAL A 170 2.69 -3.37 -2.69
CA VAL A 170 1.55 -3.13 -3.57
C VAL A 170 1.77 -1.80 -4.28
N VAL A 171 1.72 -1.75 -5.60
CA VAL A 171 2.01 -0.54 -6.37
C VAL A 171 0.75 0.02 -7.03
N ALA A 172 0.70 1.35 -7.22
CA ALA A 172 -0.47 2.05 -7.77
C ALA A 172 -0.46 2.12 -9.32
N GLY A 173 0.68 1.86 -9.94
CA GLY A 173 0.87 1.79 -11.39
C GLY A 173 1.07 0.37 -11.89
N GLY A 174 1.38 0.23 -13.18
CA GLY A 174 1.88 -1.03 -13.74
C GLY A 174 3.19 -1.45 -13.07
N LEU A 175 3.51 -2.76 -13.13
CA LEU A 175 4.75 -3.29 -12.52
C LEU A 175 6.03 -2.73 -13.18
N ASP A 176 5.91 -2.09 -14.32
CA ASP A 176 6.95 -1.39 -15.07
C ASP A 176 6.96 0.13 -14.84
N LYS A 177 5.94 0.69 -14.14
CA LYS A 177 5.76 2.12 -13.86
C LYS A 177 5.72 2.35 -12.35
N LEU A 178 6.85 2.18 -11.71
CA LEU A 178 6.98 2.28 -10.26
C LEU A 178 7.11 3.74 -9.80
N TYR A 179 6.46 4.05 -8.69
CA TYR A 179 6.51 5.36 -8.05
C TYR A 179 6.67 5.21 -6.53
N PRO A 180 7.52 6.01 -5.88
CA PRO A 180 8.34 7.08 -6.43
C PRO A 180 9.63 6.53 -7.12
N PRO A 181 10.23 7.31 -8.07
CA PRO A 181 11.40 6.84 -8.83
C PRO A 181 12.62 6.49 -7.97
N GLU A 182 12.82 7.18 -6.85
CA GLU A 182 13.90 6.90 -5.90
C GLU A 182 13.83 5.51 -5.26
N HIS A 183 12.68 4.83 -5.31
CA HIS A 183 12.51 3.48 -4.77
C HIS A 183 12.67 2.36 -5.81
N LEU A 184 13.18 2.65 -7.00
CA LEU A 184 13.42 1.64 -8.03
C LEU A 184 14.39 0.56 -7.58
N GLN A 185 15.46 0.93 -6.84
CA GLN A 185 16.39 -0.05 -6.29
C GLN A 185 15.74 -0.88 -5.20
N LEU A 186 15.01 -0.25 -4.26
CA LEU A 186 14.25 -0.96 -3.23
C LEU A 186 13.24 -1.95 -3.85
N ALA A 187 12.57 -1.57 -4.94
CA ALA A 187 11.65 -2.46 -5.63
C ALA A 187 12.36 -3.68 -6.26
N LYS A 188 13.58 -3.51 -6.79
CA LYS A 188 14.41 -4.64 -7.26
C LYS A 188 14.76 -5.58 -6.11
N ASP A 189 15.25 -5.03 -4.99
CA ASP A 189 15.62 -5.82 -3.81
C ASP A 189 14.39 -6.58 -3.27
N ILE A 190 13.20 -5.97 -3.30
CA ILE A 190 11.94 -6.62 -2.94
C ILE A 190 11.64 -7.80 -3.88
N THR A 191 11.86 -7.68 -5.19
CA THR A 191 11.57 -8.78 -6.12
C THR A 191 12.50 -10.00 -5.95
N GLU A 192 13.64 -9.83 -5.32
CA GLU A 192 14.57 -10.92 -5.05
C GLU A 192 14.17 -11.78 -3.83
N HIS A 193 13.51 -11.19 -2.82
CA HIS A 193 13.21 -11.83 -1.55
C HIS A 193 11.74 -11.74 -1.13
N GLY A 194 10.92 -11.09 -1.93
CA GLY A 194 9.51 -10.80 -1.67
C GLY A 194 8.75 -10.61 -2.98
N LEU A 195 7.76 -9.71 -3.01
CA LEU A 195 6.83 -9.61 -4.11
C LEU A 195 6.42 -8.16 -4.41
N LEU A 196 6.37 -7.80 -5.70
CA LEU A 196 5.57 -6.66 -6.18
C LEU A 196 4.20 -7.15 -6.63
N LEU A 197 3.15 -6.38 -6.31
CA LEU A 197 1.76 -6.69 -6.67
C LEU A 197 1.06 -5.44 -7.24
N SER A 198 0.35 -5.61 -8.36
CA SER A 198 -0.49 -4.58 -8.96
C SER A 198 -1.79 -5.14 -9.53
N GLU A 199 -2.86 -4.32 -9.54
CA GLU A 199 -4.08 -4.58 -10.32
C GLU A 199 -4.12 -3.81 -11.64
N MET A 200 -3.15 -2.90 -11.85
CA MET A 200 -3.09 -2.03 -13.01
C MET A 200 -2.38 -2.70 -14.19
N PRO A 201 -2.73 -2.32 -15.43
CA PRO A 201 -2.04 -2.84 -16.61
C PRO A 201 -0.58 -2.39 -16.67
N LEU A 202 0.25 -3.12 -17.42
CA LEU A 202 1.58 -2.63 -17.78
C LEU A 202 1.48 -1.31 -18.55
N GLY A 203 2.47 -0.44 -18.34
CA GLY A 203 2.50 0.90 -18.94
C GLY A 203 1.61 1.92 -18.24
N TRP A 204 0.82 1.52 -17.23
CA TRP A 204 -0.03 2.45 -16.50
C TRP A 204 0.80 3.32 -15.55
N GLU A 205 0.87 4.61 -15.85
CA GLU A 205 1.48 5.61 -14.98
C GLU A 205 0.53 5.95 -13.83
N PRO A 206 0.98 5.85 -12.57
CA PRO A 206 0.12 6.09 -11.42
C PRO A 206 -0.32 7.55 -11.33
N ARG A 207 -1.61 7.78 -11.15
CA ARG A 207 -2.23 9.08 -10.95
C ARG A 207 -2.70 9.22 -9.50
N GLY A 208 -3.00 10.42 -9.03
CA GLY A 208 -3.44 10.69 -7.66
C GLY A 208 -4.54 9.76 -7.17
N ARG A 209 -5.57 9.50 -8.01
CA ARG A 209 -6.69 8.60 -7.73
C ARG A 209 -6.34 7.11 -7.60
N ASP A 210 -5.20 6.69 -8.16
CA ASP A 210 -4.81 5.27 -8.15
C ASP A 210 -4.20 4.87 -6.80
N PHE A 211 -3.69 5.83 -6.01
CA PHE A 211 -3.13 5.55 -4.68
C PHE A 211 -4.21 5.10 -3.66
N PRO A 212 -5.35 5.79 -3.51
CA PRO A 212 -6.45 5.29 -2.68
C PRO A 212 -6.96 3.92 -3.15
N ARG A 213 -7.13 3.74 -4.46
CA ARG A 213 -7.55 2.46 -5.04
C ARG A 213 -6.59 1.33 -4.67
N ARG A 214 -5.29 1.54 -4.75
CA ARG A 214 -4.27 0.59 -4.33
C ARG A 214 -4.33 0.29 -2.82
N ASN A 215 -4.60 1.28 -1.98
CA ASN A 215 -4.58 1.14 -0.52
C ASN A 215 -5.58 0.10 -0.01
N ARG A 216 -6.74 -0.10 -0.71
CA ARG A 216 -7.67 -1.18 -0.37
C ARG A 216 -7.04 -2.57 -0.49
N LEU A 217 -6.05 -2.74 -1.38
CA LEU A 217 -5.34 -4.00 -1.56
C LEU A 217 -4.30 -4.21 -0.45
N VAL A 218 -3.64 -3.14 0.02
CA VAL A 218 -2.71 -3.19 1.16
C VAL A 218 -3.45 -3.69 2.40
N ALA A 219 -4.60 -3.09 2.72
CA ALA A 219 -5.46 -3.55 3.81
C ALA A 219 -5.99 -4.98 3.57
N GLY A 220 -6.45 -5.24 2.33
CA GLY A 220 -7.11 -6.49 1.95
C GLY A 220 -6.22 -7.73 1.98
N LEU A 221 -4.94 -7.58 1.72
CA LEU A 221 -3.94 -8.65 1.83
C LEU A 221 -3.69 -9.06 3.28
N SER A 222 -3.91 -8.16 4.23
CA SER A 222 -3.38 -8.24 5.58
C SER A 222 -4.43 -8.70 6.60
N LEU A 223 -3.99 -9.37 7.66
CA LEU A 223 -4.80 -9.68 8.85
C LEU A 223 -5.10 -8.42 9.66
N ALA A 224 -4.13 -7.50 9.69
CA ALA A 224 -4.19 -6.26 10.44
C ALA A 224 -3.45 -5.14 9.71
N THR A 225 -3.70 -3.90 10.15
CA THR A 225 -3.00 -2.71 9.67
C THR A 225 -2.40 -1.95 10.85
N LEU A 226 -1.09 -1.77 10.85
CA LEU A 226 -0.34 -0.94 11.78
C LEU A 226 -0.10 0.44 11.19
N VAL A 227 -0.55 1.49 11.89
CA VAL A 227 -0.31 2.89 11.53
C VAL A 227 0.70 3.50 12.50
N ILE A 228 1.87 3.92 11.98
CA ILE A 228 2.97 4.39 12.84
C ILE A 228 2.91 5.90 13.08
N GLU A 229 2.82 6.69 12.04
CA GLU A 229 2.59 8.13 12.09
C GLU A 229 1.61 8.53 11.02
N ALA A 230 0.65 9.37 11.33
CA ALA A 230 -0.29 9.93 10.37
C ALA A 230 -0.77 11.32 10.84
N SER A 231 -0.64 12.34 10.01
CA SER A 231 -1.32 13.62 10.20
C SER A 231 -2.80 13.50 9.82
N ARG A 232 -3.63 14.44 10.27
CA ARG A 232 -5.00 14.54 9.80
C ARG A 232 -5.05 14.71 8.28
N GLY A 233 -5.94 13.94 7.62
CA GLY A 233 -6.02 13.94 6.16
C GLY A 233 -4.93 13.14 5.44
N SER A 234 -4.04 12.46 6.16
CA SER A 234 -3.02 11.60 5.58
C SER A 234 -3.61 10.45 4.77
N GLY A 235 -3.01 10.13 3.61
CA GLY A 235 -3.39 8.98 2.79
C GLY A 235 -3.28 7.62 3.51
N SER A 236 -2.48 7.52 4.58
CA SER A 236 -2.41 6.32 5.43
C SER A 236 -3.70 6.08 6.22
N LEU A 237 -4.43 7.15 6.61
CA LEU A 237 -5.73 7.02 7.26
C LEU A 237 -6.80 6.44 6.31
N ILE A 238 -6.65 6.64 5.00
CA ILE A 238 -7.51 5.99 3.99
C ILE A 238 -7.32 4.47 4.04
N THR A 239 -6.09 4.01 4.18
CA THR A 239 -5.81 2.57 4.30
C THR A 239 -6.37 2.00 5.60
N ALA A 240 -6.26 2.73 6.71
CA ALA A 240 -6.87 2.35 7.99
C ALA A 240 -8.40 2.26 7.89
N LYS A 241 -9.04 3.19 7.16
CA LYS A 241 -10.48 3.14 6.89
C LYS A 241 -10.85 1.88 6.09
N PHE A 242 -10.12 1.56 5.01
CA PHE A 242 -10.34 0.31 4.28
C PHE A 242 -10.14 -0.92 5.16
N ALA A 243 -9.15 -0.91 6.07
CA ALA A 243 -8.95 -2.00 7.02
C ALA A 243 -10.18 -2.20 7.91
N ALA A 244 -10.74 -1.11 8.47
CA ALA A 244 -11.97 -1.14 9.26
C ALA A 244 -13.16 -1.70 8.46
N GLU A 245 -13.39 -1.18 7.25
CA GLU A 245 -14.48 -1.61 6.35
C GLU A 245 -14.36 -3.08 5.95
N GLN A 246 -13.14 -3.62 5.91
CA GLN A 246 -12.84 -5.02 5.61
C GLN A 246 -12.79 -5.91 6.85
N GLY A 247 -13.13 -5.39 8.03
CA GLY A 247 -13.11 -6.13 9.31
C GLY A 247 -11.73 -6.59 9.73
N ARG A 248 -10.67 -5.78 9.41
CA ARG A 248 -9.30 -6.05 9.83
C ARG A 248 -8.99 -5.34 11.13
N GLU A 249 -8.12 -5.94 11.93
CA GLU A 249 -7.60 -5.29 13.12
C GLU A 249 -6.77 -4.04 12.77
N ILE A 250 -6.93 -2.98 13.55
CA ILE A 250 -6.19 -1.74 13.37
C ILE A 250 -5.37 -1.46 14.62
N PHE A 251 -4.08 -1.31 14.42
CA PHE A 251 -3.13 -0.91 15.46
C PHE A 251 -2.63 0.49 15.16
N ALA A 252 -2.52 1.33 16.18
CA ALA A 252 -1.99 2.68 16.05
C ALA A 252 -0.92 2.94 17.10
N VAL A 253 0.17 3.58 16.65
CA VAL A 253 1.25 3.99 17.53
C VAL A 253 0.89 5.33 18.17
N PRO A 254 0.88 5.45 19.52
CA PRO A 254 0.61 6.72 20.17
C PRO A 254 1.76 7.70 19.96
N GLY A 255 1.45 8.97 19.89
CA GLY A 255 2.45 10.00 19.79
C GLY A 255 2.09 11.26 20.58
N SER A 256 3.03 12.22 20.65
CA SER A 256 2.81 13.49 21.33
C SER A 256 1.61 14.24 20.73
N PRO A 257 0.69 14.75 21.54
CA PRO A 257 -0.39 15.62 21.05
C PRO A 257 0.10 16.92 20.39
N LEU A 258 1.38 17.27 20.62
CA LEU A 258 2.03 18.44 20.02
C LEU A 258 2.68 18.13 18.66
N ASP A 259 2.72 16.86 18.25
CA ASP A 259 3.26 16.45 16.97
C ASP A 259 2.11 16.26 15.96
N PRO A 260 2.03 17.10 14.91
CA PRO A 260 1.00 16.95 13.88
C PRO A 260 0.99 15.56 13.22
N ARG A 261 2.14 14.85 13.20
CA ARG A 261 2.26 13.49 12.65
C ARG A 261 1.60 12.41 13.52
N ALA A 262 1.30 12.74 14.79
CA ALA A 262 0.61 11.83 15.70
C ALA A 262 -0.90 12.09 15.81
N GLU A 263 -1.42 13.19 15.24
CA GLU A 263 -2.85 13.52 15.36
C GLU A 263 -3.75 12.41 14.82
N GLY A 264 -3.45 11.89 13.63
CA GLY A 264 -4.26 10.85 13.00
C GLY A 264 -4.18 9.51 13.73
N THR A 265 -3.00 9.09 14.23
CA THR A 265 -2.88 7.86 15.01
C THR A 265 -3.56 7.99 16.38
N ASN A 266 -3.46 9.13 17.04
CA ASN A 266 -4.19 9.40 18.28
C ASN A 266 -5.71 9.44 18.06
N ASP A 267 -6.17 9.94 16.91
CA ASP A 267 -7.61 9.90 16.55
C ASP A 267 -8.07 8.46 16.27
N LEU A 268 -7.26 7.62 15.62
CA LEU A 268 -7.56 6.19 15.45
C LEU A 268 -7.70 5.47 16.80
N LEU A 269 -6.80 5.75 17.75
CA LEU A 269 -6.89 5.21 19.13
C LEU A 269 -8.18 5.61 19.81
N ARG A 270 -8.65 6.87 19.68
CA ARG A 270 -9.94 7.31 20.21
C ARG A 270 -11.13 6.62 19.54
N GLN A 271 -10.98 6.20 18.29
CA GLN A 271 -11.99 5.46 17.52
C GLN A 271 -11.98 3.95 17.79
N GLY A 272 -11.11 3.47 18.65
CA GLY A 272 -11.05 2.07 19.07
C GLY A 272 -9.96 1.24 18.41
N ALA A 273 -9.01 1.85 17.69
CA ALA A 273 -7.81 1.13 17.24
C ALA A 273 -7.00 0.66 18.45
N THR A 274 -6.39 -0.51 18.33
CA THR A 274 -5.56 -1.08 19.41
C THR A 274 -4.25 -0.31 19.52
N LEU A 275 -3.90 0.10 20.75
CA LEU A 275 -2.64 0.76 21.03
C LEU A 275 -1.48 -0.20 20.77
N CYS A 276 -0.46 0.27 20.05
CA CYS A 276 0.75 -0.50 19.74
C CYS A 276 2.01 0.27 20.14
N THR A 277 2.78 -0.30 21.04
CA THR A 277 4.10 0.22 21.48
C THR A 277 5.23 -0.80 21.25
N ARG A 278 4.90 -2.04 20.97
CA ARG A 278 5.82 -3.17 20.74
C ARG A 278 5.15 -4.24 19.89
N ALA A 279 5.94 -5.11 19.28
CA ALA A 279 5.43 -6.18 18.43
C ALA A 279 4.51 -7.15 19.17
N GLN A 280 4.74 -7.38 20.47
CA GLN A 280 3.92 -8.28 21.28
C GLN A 280 2.46 -7.85 21.34
N ASP A 281 2.17 -6.53 21.35
CA ASP A 281 0.79 -6.01 21.35
C ASP A 281 -0.01 -6.47 20.12
N ILE A 282 0.69 -6.69 18.99
CA ILE A 282 0.14 -7.22 17.73
C ILE A 282 0.06 -8.74 17.77
N LEU A 283 1.15 -9.40 18.20
CA LEU A 283 1.25 -10.85 18.17
C LEU A 283 0.24 -11.53 19.08
N ASP A 284 -0.06 -10.94 20.24
CA ASP A 284 -1.06 -11.46 21.19
C ASP A 284 -2.47 -11.54 20.57
N ILE A 285 -2.76 -10.68 19.59
CA ILE A 285 -4.03 -10.67 18.87
C ILE A 285 -3.98 -11.55 17.63
N LEU A 286 -2.89 -11.46 16.85
CA LEU A 286 -2.83 -12.13 15.54
C LEU A 286 -2.51 -13.63 15.64
N LEU A 287 -1.67 -14.08 16.58
CA LEU A 287 -1.32 -15.50 16.70
C LEU A 287 -2.54 -16.42 16.88
N PRO A 288 -3.51 -16.11 17.77
CA PRO A 288 -4.74 -16.90 17.88
C PRO A 288 -5.60 -16.88 16.61
N MET A 289 -5.56 -15.81 15.82
CA MET A 289 -6.28 -15.73 14.54
C MET A 289 -5.62 -16.61 13.48
N ILE A 290 -4.28 -16.64 13.45
CA ILE A 290 -3.49 -17.45 12.52
C ILE A 290 -3.69 -18.93 12.82
N GLU A 291 -3.65 -19.35 14.08
CA GLU A 291 -3.86 -20.72 14.52
C GLU A 291 -5.26 -21.27 14.17
N LYS A 292 -6.29 -20.42 14.26
CA LYS A 292 -7.67 -20.79 13.91
C LYS A 292 -7.87 -20.94 12.39
N GLY A 293 -6.93 -20.45 11.58
CA GLY A 293 -7.05 -20.43 10.12
C GLY A 293 -8.14 -19.45 9.60
N PRO A 294 -8.20 -19.21 8.29
CA PRO A 294 -9.22 -18.36 7.71
C PRO A 294 -10.59 -19.01 7.93
N THR A 295 -11.47 -18.34 8.68
CA THR A 295 -12.89 -18.72 8.75
C THR A 295 -13.48 -18.57 7.35
N HIS A 296 -13.80 -19.69 6.71
CA HIS A 296 -14.53 -19.71 5.44
C HIS A 296 -15.91 -19.06 5.66
N ARG A 297 -16.02 -17.78 5.39
CA ARG A 297 -17.32 -17.13 5.17
C ARG A 297 -17.62 -17.24 3.68
N GLY A 298 -18.49 -18.21 3.36
CA GLY A 298 -19.30 -18.19 2.15
C GLY A 298 -18.60 -18.46 0.82
N ASP A 299 -19.19 -19.31 0.05
CA ASP A 299 -18.92 -19.51 -1.39
C ASP A 299 -18.92 -18.16 -2.11
N LEU A 300 -17.82 -17.80 -2.77
CA LEU A 300 -17.65 -16.55 -3.52
C LEU A 300 -18.70 -16.35 -4.64
N PHE A 301 -19.41 -17.39 -5.00
CA PHE A 301 -20.40 -17.43 -6.09
C PHE A 301 -21.81 -17.80 -5.61
N SER A 302 -22.06 -17.92 -4.31
CA SER A 302 -23.34 -18.35 -3.76
C SER A 302 -24.40 -17.26 -3.63
N GLU A 303 -24.08 -16.01 -3.93
CA GLU A 303 -25.09 -14.98 -4.07
C GLU A 303 -25.80 -15.17 -5.41
N GLY A 304 -27.13 -15.43 -5.36
CA GLY A 304 -27.97 -15.58 -6.55
C GLY A 304 -27.88 -14.40 -7.52
N PRO A 305 -28.53 -14.46 -8.67
CA PRO A 305 -28.40 -13.45 -9.71
C PRO A 305 -28.82 -12.08 -9.18
N GLN A 306 -27.81 -11.27 -8.81
CA GLN A 306 -28.01 -9.88 -8.45
C GLN A 306 -28.27 -9.08 -9.74
N SER A 307 -29.24 -8.19 -9.70
CA SER A 307 -29.42 -7.22 -10.77
C SER A 307 -28.12 -6.45 -10.97
N LEU A 308 -27.69 -6.28 -12.22
CA LEU A 308 -26.53 -5.42 -12.54
C LEU A 308 -26.77 -4.04 -11.92
N PRO A 309 -25.76 -3.46 -11.26
CA PRO A 309 -25.85 -2.09 -10.77
C PRO A 309 -26.28 -1.18 -11.90
N SER A 310 -27.15 -0.22 -11.62
CA SER A 310 -27.67 0.72 -12.61
C SER A 310 -26.64 1.74 -13.08
N GLU A 311 -25.52 1.86 -12.36
CA GLU A 311 -24.44 2.82 -12.63
C GLU A 311 -23.08 2.13 -12.69
N PRO A 312 -22.12 2.64 -13.49
CA PRO A 312 -20.77 2.08 -13.55
C PRO A 312 -20.07 2.35 -12.22
N LEU A 313 -19.45 1.33 -11.68
CA LEU A 313 -18.77 1.33 -10.37
C LEU A 313 -17.58 2.25 -10.24
N TRP A 314 -17.11 2.82 -11.34
CA TRP A 314 -16.03 3.83 -11.31
C TRP A 314 -16.45 5.10 -10.58
N ASP A 315 -17.74 5.42 -10.59
CA ASP A 315 -18.30 6.57 -9.88
C ASP A 315 -18.33 6.32 -8.36
N GLU A 316 -18.48 5.08 -7.89
CA GLU A 316 -18.45 4.76 -6.46
C GLU A 316 -17.07 4.88 -5.81
N LEU A 317 -15.98 4.68 -6.57
CA LEU A 317 -14.63 4.95 -6.07
C LEU A 317 -14.24 6.44 -6.16
N ASP A 318 -14.91 7.20 -7.02
CA ASP A 318 -14.82 8.66 -7.07
C ASP A 318 -15.76 9.30 -6.02
N LEU A 319 -16.72 8.55 -5.47
CA LEU A 319 -17.88 9.11 -4.81
C LEU A 319 -17.81 9.19 -3.32
N VAL A 320 -16.97 8.73 -2.58
CA VAL A 320 -17.17 8.84 -1.13
C VAL A 320 -16.01 9.47 -0.42
N TYR A 321 -15.79 10.72 -0.73
CA TYR A 321 -15.29 11.70 0.20
C TYR A 321 -16.28 12.87 0.39
N GLU A 322 -17.58 12.60 0.45
CA GLU A 322 -18.55 13.51 1.06
C GLU A 322 -18.32 13.48 2.57
N GLY A 323 -17.54 14.43 3.05
CA GLY A 323 -17.26 14.62 4.47
C GLY A 323 -15.89 15.19 4.78
N VAL A 324 -14.97 15.12 3.84
CA VAL A 324 -13.75 15.94 3.87
C VAL A 324 -13.81 16.82 2.63
N THR A 325 -14.38 18.02 2.78
CA THR A 325 -14.12 19.06 1.79
C THR A 325 -12.61 19.07 1.59
N PRO A 326 -12.09 18.83 0.38
CA PRO A 326 -10.73 19.17 0.11
C PRO A 326 -10.65 20.67 0.39
N ARG A 327 -10.07 21.06 1.52
CA ARG A 327 -9.34 22.31 1.48
C ARG A 327 -8.49 22.14 0.25
N THR A 328 -8.71 22.99 -0.72
CA THR A 328 -7.85 23.22 -1.86
C THR A 328 -6.42 23.15 -1.34
N GLU A 329 -5.85 21.95 -1.31
CA GLU A 329 -4.42 21.85 -1.34
C GLU A 329 -4.07 22.44 -2.69
N PRO A 330 -3.14 23.42 -2.72
CA PRO A 330 -2.68 23.94 -3.99
C PRO A 330 -2.37 22.71 -4.84
N HIS A 331 -2.89 22.69 -6.06
CA HIS A 331 -2.54 21.74 -7.08
C HIS A 331 -1.10 21.30 -6.82
N LEU A 332 -0.88 20.04 -6.47
CA LEU A 332 0.39 19.40 -6.70
C LEU A 332 0.51 19.41 -8.23
N SER A 333 0.94 20.56 -8.74
CA SER A 333 1.53 20.66 -10.04
C SER A 333 2.67 19.66 -10.01
N LEU A 334 2.66 18.72 -10.95
CA LEU A 334 3.77 17.81 -11.21
C LEU A 334 5.02 18.58 -11.70
N ASP A 335 5.02 19.89 -11.57
CA ASP A 335 6.09 20.84 -11.88
C ASP A 335 6.85 21.26 -10.61
N GLU A 336 7.28 20.30 -9.80
CA GLU A 336 8.49 20.53 -9.03
C GLU A 336 9.67 20.15 -9.94
N PRO A 337 10.65 21.06 -10.11
CA PRO A 337 11.77 20.85 -11.01
C PRO A 337 12.50 19.57 -10.62
N GLU A 338 12.75 18.74 -11.64
CA GLU A 338 13.64 17.59 -11.59
C GLU A 338 15.00 18.00 -11.05
N HIS A 339 15.20 17.92 -9.75
CA HIS A 339 16.53 17.74 -9.21
C HIS A 339 16.86 16.25 -9.32
N ILE A 340 17.46 15.90 -10.45
CA ILE A 340 18.19 14.66 -10.67
C ILE A 340 19.20 14.55 -9.52
N LEU A 341 18.91 13.72 -8.52
CA LEU A 341 19.88 13.35 -7.51
C LEU A 341 20.83 12.35 -8.15
N GLN A 342 22.00 12.85 -8.53
CA GLN A 342 23.18 12.04 -8.84
C GLN A 342 23.58 11.21 -7.60
N PRO A 343 24.23 10.05 -7.77
CA PRO A 343 24.68 9.22 -6.65
C PRO A 343 25.67 10.02 -5.81
N MET A 344 25.34 10.22 -4.54
CA MET A 344 26.09 11.07 -3.63
C MET A 344 27.42 10.44 -3.20
N GLN A 345 28.49 10.94 -3.78
CA GLN A 345 29.76 11.19 -3.14
C GLN A 345 30.10 12.69 -3.33
N GLU A 346 29.34 13.58 -2.68
CA GLU A 346 29.76 14.97 -2.46
C GLU A 346 29.10 15.47 -1.19
N ARG A 347 29.85 16.22 -0.38
CA ARG A 347 29.39 16.88 0.83
C ARG A 347 28.17 17.71 0.46
N GLY A 348 26.99 17.26 0.88
CA GLY A 348 25.71 17.88 0.55
C GLY A 348 25.69 19.36 0.94
N ASP A 349 24.99 20.17 0.14
CA ASP A 349 24.74 21.59 0.44
C ASP A 349 24.27 21.70 1.91
N PRO A 350 24.98 22.48 2.75
CA PRO A 350 24.64 22.62 4.17
C PRO A 350 23.19 23.00 4.43
N GLN A 351 22.56 23.76 3.53
CA GLN A 351 21.16 24.15 3.65
C GLN A 351 20.20 22.96 3.42
N GLN A 352 20.51 22.09 2.45
CA GLN A 352 19.71 20.87 2.19
C GLN A 352 19.85 19.86 3.33
N LEU A 353 21.08 19.71 3.85
CA LEU A 353 21.35 18.85 5.00
C LEU A 353 20.58 19.31 6.23
N ARG A 354 20.62 20.59 6.51
CA ARG A 354 19.86 21.21 7.60
C ARG A 354 18.36 20.99 7.46
N ALA A 355 17.78 21.28 6.29
CA ALA A 355 16.37 21.10 6.02
C ALA A 355 15.95 19.62 6.17
N ARG A 356 16.83 18.67 5.82
CA ARG A 356 16.61 17.23 6.00
C ARG A 356 16.57 16.86 7.49
N ILE A 357 17.51 17.36 8.27
CA ILE A 357 17.58 17.12 9.72
C ILE A 357 16.37 17.73 10.43
N GLU A 358 16.00 18.98 10.12
CA GLU A 358 14.83 19.63 10.71
C GLU A 358 13.53 18.84 10.44
N ARG A 359 13.37 18.26 9.24
CA ARG A 359 12.21 17.42 8.90
C ARG A 359 12.15 16.11 9.67
N LEU A 360 13.31 15.52 9.96
CA LEU A 360 13.41 14.26 10.69
C LEU A 360 13.20 14.44 12.21
N LEU A 361 13.54 15.59 12.75
CA LEU A 361 13.32 15.89 14.16
C LEU A 361 11.81 16.11 14.45
N GLY A 362 11.38 15.67 15.62
CA GLY A 362 10.04 15.88 16.15
C GLY A 362 10.11 16.34 17.60
N PRO A 363 8.96 16.57 18.25
CA PRO A 363 8.91 16.86 19.67
C PRO A 363 9.32 15.68 20.55
N SER A 364 9.32 14.47 20.03
CA SER A 364 9.81 13.28 20.74
C SER A 364 11.33 13.21 20.70
N PRO A 365 12.03 13.08 21.85
CA PRO A 365 13.48 12.97 21.90
C PRO A 365 14.02 11.76 21.14
N ILE A 366 15.11 11.95 20.39
CA ILE A 366 15.84 10.88 19.68
C ILE A 366 17.34 10.99 19.99
N GLY A 367 18.01 9.83 20.12
CA GLY A 367 19.47 9.77 20.31
C GLY A 367 20.23 10.20 19.06
N MET A 368 21.38 10.86 19.26
CA MET A 368 22.23 11.35 18.15
C MET A 368 22.67 10.21 17.23
N ASP A 369 23.05 9.05 17.78
CA ASP A 369 23.50 7.88 17.01
C ASP A 369 22.35 7.30 16.17
N GLU A 370 21.16 7.25 16.75
CA GLU A 370 19.93 6.82 16.09
C GLU A 370 19.54 7.79 14.96
N LEU A 371 19.62 9.10 15.22
CA LEU A 371 19.37 10.13 14.21
C LEU A 371 20.35 10.02 13.04
N ALA A 372 21.64 9.81 13.31
CA ALA A 372 22.65 9.60 12.28
C ALA A 372 22.35 8.34 11.44
N ARG A 373 21.98 7.22 12.09
CA ARG A 373 21.64 5.96 11.45
C ARG A 373 20.40 6.08 10.56
N VAL A 374 19.34 6.69 11.07
CA VAL A 374 18.07 6.81 10.35
C VAL A 374 18.13 7.83 9.22
N SER A 375 18.90 8.92 9.42
CA SER A 375 19.10 9.95 8.40
C SER A 375 20.12 9.56 7.33
N GLU A 376 20.93 8.51 7.58
CA GLU A 376 22.07 8.13 6.74
C GLU A 376 23.10 9.26 6.59
N ILE A 377 23.19 10.15 7.62
CA ILE A 377 24.12 11.28 7.68
C ILE A 377 25.26 10.90 8.62
N ALA A 378 26.49 11.14 8.18
CA ALA A 378 27.64 10.91 9.04
C ALA A 378 27.59 11.80 10.29
N MET A 379 27.98 11.26 11.43
CA MET A 379 27.97 11.97 12.72
C MET A 379 28.79 13.28 12.67
N ALA A 380 29.85 13.31 11.85
CA ALA A 380 30.68 14.50 11.63
C ALA A 380 29.89 15.65 10.98
N ASP A 381 28.95 15.36 10.10
CA ASP A 381 28.12 16.35 9.41
C ASP A 381 26.85 16.69 10.20
N LEU A 382 26.35 15.73 11.01
CA LEU A 382 25.18 15.91 11.84
C LEU A 382 25.43 16.88 13.03
N ARG A 383 26.54 16.73 13.71
CA ARG A 383 26.88 17.53 14.91
C ARG A 383 26.87 19.05 14.69
N PRO A 384 27.49 19.59 13.63
CA PRO A 384 27.44 21.02 13.37
C PRO A 384 26.03 21.56 13.18
N VAL A 385 25.18 20.85 12.42
CA VAL A 385 23.81 21.27 12.14
C VAL A 385 22.94 21.23 13.41
N ILE A 386 23.10 20.20 14.24
CA ILE A 386 22.39 20.12 15.53
C ILE A 386 22.83 21.27 16.43
N PHE A 387 24.11 21.63 16.45
CA PHE A 387 24.62 22.76 17.23
C PHE A 387 24.05 24.09 16.74
N GLU A 388 23.96 24.31 15.43
CA GLU A 388 23.37 25.53 14.85
C GLU A 388 21.88 25.63 15.25
N LEU A 389 21.11 24.54 15.12
CA LEU A 389 19.70 24.50 15.49
C LEU A 389 19.49 24.72 17.02
N GLU A 390 20.44 24.29 17.85
CA GLU A 390 20.45 24.54 19.28
C GLU A 390 20.68 26.04 19.59
N LEU A 391 21.66 26.68 18.96
CA LEU A 391 21.94 28.11 19.10
C LEU A 391 20.76 28.99 18.67
N GLU A 392 20.00 28.54 17.64
CA GLU A 392 18.78 29.20 17.20
C GLU A 392 17.56 28.91 18.12
N GLY A 393 17.75 28.09 19.13
CA GLY A 393 16.69 27.72 20.05
C GLY A 393 15.59 26.84 19.43
N ARG A 394 15.88 26.23 18.26
CA ARG A 394 14.96 25.35 17.52
C ARG A 394 14.88 23.95 18.09
N ILE A 395 15.92 23.48 18.76
CA ILE A 395 15.98 22.18 19.38
C ILE A 395 16.26 22.29 20.88
N GLU A 396 15.95 21.20 21.57
CA GLU A 396 16.24 21.00 23.00
C GLU A 396 17.06 19.74 23.17
N ARG A 397 18.11 19.84 24.02
CA ARG A 397 18.87 18.66 24.44
C ARG A 397 18.29 18.05 25.68
N HIS A 398 18.20 16.75 25.69
CA HIS A 398 17.79 15.94 26.84
C HIS A 398 18.98 15.12 27.33
N GLY A 399 18.85 14.53 28.51
CA GLY A 399 19.85 13.62 29.05
C GLY A 399 20.20 12.47 28.09
N ALA A 400 21.40 11.88 28.25
CA ALA A 400 21.93 10.79 27.43
C ALA A 400 22.12 11.12 25.93
N GLY A 401 22.38 12.39 25.58
CA GLY A 401 22.66 12.80 24.20
C GLY A 401 21.45 12.78 23.26
N MET A 402 20.25 12.85 23.81
CA MET A 402 19.02 12.94 23.01
C MET A 402 18.69 14.41 22.64
N VAL A 403 18.06 14.59 21.50
CA VAL A 403 17.61 15.88 20.96
C VAL A 403 16.16 15.83 20.49
N SER A 404 15.41 16.93 20.64
CA SER A 404 14.06 17.08 20.10
C SER A 404 13.85 18.46 19.52
N LEU A 405 12.88 18.60 18.60
CA LEU A 405 12.47 19.89 18.05
C LEU A 405 11.58 20.61 19.07
N LYS A 406 11.80 21.90 19.30
CA LYS A 406 10.90 22.72 20.11
C LYS A 406 9.63 23.05 19.33
N PRO A 407 8.43 22.97 19.95
CA PRO A 407 7.20 23.44 19.34
C PRO A 407 7.33 24.91 18.90
N ARG A 408 6.87 25.25 17.70
CA ARG A 408 6.70 26.65 17.31
C ARG A 408 5.65 27.28 18.22
N ARG A 409 6.03 28.35 18.94
CA ARG A 409 5.08 29.17 19.69
C ARG A 409 4.16 29.95 18.76
#